data_cb03f1a714e89f827bdb8f4c86b63159
#
_entry.id   cb03f1a714e89f827bdb8f4c86b63159
#
_cell.length_a   1.000
_cell.length_b   1.000
_cell.length_c   1.000
_cell.angle_alpha   90.00
_cell.angle_beta   90.00
_cell.angle_gamma   90.00
#
_symmetry.space_group_name_H-M   'P 1'
#
loop_
_entity.id
_entity.type
_entity.pdbx_description
1 polymer ?
#
loop_
_entity_poly.entity_id
_entity_poly.type
_entity_poly.pdbx_seq_one_letter_code
_entity_poly.pdbx_strand_id
1 'polypeptide(L)'
;MKKNIERSESLNEIIDQINELLDNNKLVNDVNEKQDLPKQRLIKNLVDKKNIKKLQNLLNELHPADIADILESLPIETRLTVWDLIKTENDGDILIEVSDAVRQTLIADMDSTELLAATEHLDADEIADIAADLPKNVLQDLLENLDIQNRERLESALSYPEETVGALMDFDVV
;
A
#
# COMPACT_ATOMS: atom_id res chain seq x y z
N MET A 1 23.00 -1.25 14.74
CA MET A 1 22.21 -0.81 15.91
C MET A 1 21.84 0.68 15.86
N LYS A 2 22.81 1.63 15.75
CA LYS A 2 22.50 3.08 15.61
C LYS A 2 21.60 3.40 14.40
N LYS A 3 21.88 2.86 13.23
CA LYS A 3 21.14 3.12 11.98
C LYS A 3 19.65 2.71 12.04
N ASN A 4 19.34 1.61 12.77
CA ASN A 4 17.95 1.17 12.96
C ASN A 4 17.20 2.04 13.97
N ILE A 5 17.89 2.63 14.94
CA ILE A 5 17.28 3.56 15.91
C ILE A 5 16.95 4.87 15.19
N GLU A 6 17.87 5.41 14.40
CA GLU A 6 17.68 6.63 13.61
C GLU A 6 16.53 6.47 12.58
N ARG A 7 16.42 5.29 11.93
CA ARG A 7 15.30 4.98 11.02
C ARG A 7 13.96 4.92 11.77
N SER A 8 13.91 4.23 12.90
CA SER A 8 12.69 4.12 13.72
C SER A 8 12.23 5.47 14.27
N GLU A 9 13.17 6.35 14.69
CA GLU A 9 12.84 7.71 15.13
C GLU A 9 12.26 8.55 13.99
N SER A 10 12.86 8.46 12.79
CA SER A 10 12.38 9.14 11.59
C SER A 10 10.97 8.66 11.17
N LEU A 11 10.68 7.36 11.22
CA LEU A 11 9.35 6.82 10.90
C LEU A 11 8.30 7.27 11.92
N ASN A 12 8.62 7.30 13.21
CA ASN A 12 7.71 7.81 14.22
C ASN A 12 7.37 9.29 14.01
N GLU A 13 8.35 10.12 13.63
CA GLU A 13 8.10 11.53 13.29
C GLU A 13 7.17 11.67 12.08
N ILE A 14 7.29 10.78 11.08
CA ILE A 14 6.41 10.75 9.91
C ILE A 14 5.00 10.33 10.30
N ILE A 15 4.85 9.30 11.13
CA ILE A 15 3.56 8.85 11.65
C ILE A 15 2.85 9.97 12.43
N ASP A 16 3.58 10.69 13.27
CA ASP A 16 3.05 11.82 14.02
C ASP A 16 2.60 12.95 13.07
N GLN A 17 3.37 13.23 12.00
CA GLN A 17 2.98 14.21 10.99
C GLN A 17 1.73 13.77 10.21
N ILE A 18 1.59 12.48 9.86
CA ILE A 18 0.41 11.92 9.21
C ILE A 18 -0.81 12.13 10.10
N ASN A 19 -0.72 11.74 11.37
CA ASN A 19 -1.81 11.90 12.33
C ASN A 19 -2.19 13.36 12.52
N GLU A 20 -1.23 14.27 12.68
CA GLU A 20 -1.48 15.70 12.80
C GLU A 20 -2.17 16.28 11.56
N LEU A 21 -1.75 15.92 10.34
CA LEU A 21 -2.34 16.40 9.10
C LEU A 21 -3.78 15.89 8.92
N LEU A 22 -4.05 14.64 9.30
CA LEU A 22 -5.38 14.03 9.20
C LEU A 22 -6.31 14.53 10.31
N ASP A 23 -5.83 14.71 11.53
CA ASP A 23 -6.62 15.25 12.64
C ASP A 23 -6.97 16.73 12.42
N ASN A 24 -6.07 17.52 11.88
CA ASN A 24 -6.38 18.89 11.48
C ASN A 24 -7.50 18.93 10.43
N ASN A 25 -7.56 17.98 9.51
CA ASN A 25 -8.66 17.85 8.56
C ASN A 25 -9.97 17.46 9.24
N LYS A 26 -9.97 16.55 10.22
CA LYS A 26 -11.15 16.17 11.01
C LYS A 26 -11.67 17.34 11.85
N LEU A 27 -10.82 18.05 12.59
CA LEU A 27 -11.19 19.18 13.43
C LEU A 27 -11.79 20.33 12.62
N VAL A 28 -11.24 20.61 11.42
CA VAL A 28 -11.78 21.61 10.50
C VAL A 28 -13.15 21.18 9.94
N ASN A 29 -13.42 19.87 9.81
CA ASN A 29 -14.72 19.34 9.42
C ASN A 29 -15.78 19.55 10.51
N ASP A 30 -15.49 19.20 11.75
CA ASP A 30 -16.43 19.25 12.88
C ASP A 30 -16.83 20.68 13.29
N VAL A 31 -15.90 21.64 13.18
CA VAL A 31 -16.16 23.04 13.54
C VAL A 31 -17.02 23.77 12.51
N ASN A 32 -17.00 23.35 11.25
CA ASN A 32 -17.65 24.07 10.15
C ASN A 32 -19.06 23.58 9.77
N GLU A 33 -19.54 22.46 10.31
CA GLU A 33 -20.94 22.04 10.11
C GLU A 33 -21.97 23.05 10.67
N LYS A 34 -21.52 24.00 11.50
CA LYS A 34 -22.39 24.96 12.18
C LYS A 34 -22.42 26.37 11.55
N GLN A 35 -21.55 26.71 10.59
CA GLN A 35 -21.57 28.06 9.95
C GLN A 35 -21.09 28.00 8.50
N ASP A 36 -22.00 27.97 7.59
CA ASP A 36 -21.83 27.72 6.16
C ASP A 36 -21.64 29.02 5.34
N LEU A 37 -20.45 29.63 5.37
CA LEU A 37 -20.10 30.77 4.50
C LEU A 37 -19.26 30.28 3.30
N PRO A 38 -19.60 30.67 2.03
CA PRO A 38 -18.90 30.22 0.81
C PRO A 38 -17.39 30.46 0.82
N LYS A 39 -16.94 31.54 1.46
CA LYS A 39 -15.51 31.90 1.56
C LYS A 39 -14.74 30.95 2.48
N GLN A 40 -15.38 30.43 3.52
CA GLN A 40 -14.76 29.47 4.46
C GLN A 40 -14.62 28.09 3.82
N ARG A 41 -15.58 27.67 2.99
CA ARG A 41 -15.47 26.43 2.17
C ARG A 41 -14.29 26.48 1.20
N LEU A 42 -14.05 27.63 0.56
CA LEU A 42 -12.92 27.81 -0.35
C LEU A 42 -11.58 27.73 0.39
N ILE A 43 -11.45 28.39 1.55
CA ILE A 43 -10.24 28.38 2.37
C ILE A 43 -9.97 26.94 2.87
N LYS A 44 -10.99 26.24 3.36
CA LYS A 44 -10.94 24.86 3.79
C LYS A 44 -10.41 23.95 2.66
N ASN A 45 -11.07 23.98 1.51
CA ASN A 45 -10.67 23.14 0.36
C ASN A 45 -9.22 23.41 -0.09
N LEU A 46 -8.71 24.63 0.10
CA LEU A 46 -7.33 24.98 -0.21
C LEU A 46 -6.35 24.45 0.84
N VAL A 47 -6.72 24.49 2.12
CA VAL A 47 -5.91 23.96 3.22
C VAL A 47 -5.86 22.43 3.13
N ASP A 48 -7.01 21.78 2.95
CA ASP A 48 -7.11 20.34 2.80
C ASP A 48 -6.28 19.83 1.60
N LYS A 49 -6.41 20.47 0.45
CA LYS A 49 -5.59 20.15 -0.74
C LYS A 49 -4.09 20.35 -0.51
N LYS A 50 -3.70 21.39 0.25
CA LYS A 50 -2.29 21.63 0.56
C LYS A 50 -1.74 20.57 1.50
N ASN A 51 -2.52 20.15 2.49
CA ASN A 51 -2.13 19.11 3.46
C ASN A 51 -2.04 17.74 2.77
N ILE A 52 -3.03 17.38 1.96
CA ILE A 52 -3.02 16.15 1.16
C ILE A 52 -1.80 16.11 0.25
N LYS A 53 -1.52 17.18 -0.49
CA LYS A 53 -0.37 17.24 -1.38
C LYS A 53 0.97 17.15 -0.64
N LYS A 54 1.05 17.75 0.55
CA LYS A 54 2.24 17.63 1.41
C LYS A 54 2.45 16.18 1.84
N LEU A 55 1.38 15.51 2.24
CA LEU A 55 1.41 14.11 2.65
C LEU A 55 1.77 13.19 1.48
N GLN A 56 1.16 13.39 0.31
CA GLN A 56 1.51 12.64 -0.91
C GLN A 56 3.00 12.79 -1.27
N ASN A 57 3.53 14.02 -1.23
CA ASN A 57 4.95 14.25 -1.52
C ASN A 57 5.86 13.53 -0.52
N LEU A 58 5.50 13.54 0.76
CA LEU A 58 6.24 12.85 1.81
C LEU A 58 6.25 11.34 1.59
N LEU A 59 5.08 10.73 1.31
CA LEU A 59 4.96 9.30 1.06
C LEU A 59 5.72 8.87 -0.21
N ASN A 60 5.68 9.68 -1.26
CA ASN A 60 6.36 9.39 -2.53
C ASN A 60 7.89 9.44 -2.45
N GLU A 61 8.47 10.00 -1.40
CA GLU A 61 9.93 10.02 -1.16
C GLU A 61 10.40 8.81 -0.35
N LEU A 62 9.48 7.99 0.20
CA LEU A 62 9.80 6.84 1.03
C LEU A 62 9.99 5.58 0.19
N HIS A 63 10.77 4.65 0.75
CA HIS A 63 10.89 3.30 0.21
C HIS A 63 9.63 2.47 0.54
N PRO A 64 9.18 1.53 -0.32
CA PRO A 64 8.02 0.67 -0.04
C PRO A 64 8.03 0.02 1.34
N ALA A 65 9.16 -0.49 1.80
CA ALA A 65 9.31 -1.05 3.14
C ALA A 65 9.06 -0.04 4.28
N ASP A 66 9.41 1.24 4.09
CA ASP A 66 9.13 2.29 5.09
C ASP A 66 7.64 2.65 5.10
N ILE A 67 7.00 2.63 3.92
CA ILE A 67 5.55 2.82 3.79
C ILE A 67 4.80 1.66 4.45
N ALA A 68 5.26 0.42 4.24
CA ALA A 68 4.70 -0.76 4.89
C ALA A 68 4.74 -0.65 6.42
N ASP A 69 5.89 -0.29 7.00
CA ASP A 69 6.05 -0.05 8.44
C ASP A 69 5.07 1.03 8.96
N ILE A 70 4.83 2.10 8.18
CA ILE A 70 3.85 3.14 8.51
C ILE A 70 2.44 2.56 8.49
N LEU A 71 2.04 1.88 7.41
CA LEU A 71 0.70 1.28 7.27
C LEU A 71 0.41 0.27 8.38
N GLU A 72 1.40 -0.53 8.79
CA GLU A 72 1.29 -1.47 9.91
C GLU A 72 0.95 -0.77 11.24
N SER A 73 1.53 0.39 11.47
CA SER A 73 1.37 1.15 12.73
C SER A 73 0.06 1.95 12.81
N LEU A 74 -0.64 2.15 11.69
CA LEU A 74 -1.85 2.98 11.62
C LEU A 74 -3.13 2.19 11.91
N PRO A 75 -4.14 2.82 12.58
CA PRO A 75 -5.49 2.28 12.64
C PRO A 75 -6.08 2.09 11.24
N ILE A 76 -6.98 1.12 11.06
CA ILE A 76 -7.51 0.73 9.74
C ILE A 76 -8.09 1.90 8.93
N GLU A 77 -8.86 2.79 9.55
CA GLU A 77 -9.47 3.93 8.85
C GLU A 77 -8.41 4.92 8.34
N THR A 78 -7.39 5.17 9.16
CA THR A 78 -6.26 6.05 8.80
C THR A 78 -5.38 5.38 7.76
N ARG A 79 -5.15 4.08 7.88
CA ARG A 79 -4.39 3.25 6.95
C ARG A 79 -4.97 3.33 5.53
N LEU A 80 -6.26 3.07 5.36
CA LEU A 80 -6.93 3.15 4.06
C LEU A 80 -6.88 4.56 3.48
N THR A 81 -7.08 5.58 4.31
CA THR A 81 -6.91 6.97 3.86
C THR A 81 -5.49 7.28 3.38
N VAL A 82 -4.47 6.74 4.03
CA VAL A 82 -3.06 6.89 3.61
C VAL A 82 -2.79 6.08 2.36
N TRP A 83 -3.36 4.87 2.26
CA TRP A 83 -3.27 3.99 1.09
C TRP A 83 -3.77 4.68 -0.18
N ASP A 84 -4.93 5.31 -0.14
CA ASP A 84 -5.51 6.08 -1.25
C ASP A 84 -4.62 7.25 -1.73
N LEU A 85 -3.64 7.68 -0.92
CA LEU A 85 -2.74 8.78 -1.26
C LEU A 85 -1.43 8.33 -1.88
N ILE A 86 -1.13 7.05 -1.84
CA ILE A 86 0.10 6.46 -2.39
C ILE A 86 -0.05 6.34 -3.91
N LYS A 87 1.05 6.38 -4.64
CA LYS A 87 1.05 6.18 -6.09
C LYS A 87 0.87 4.70 -6.40
N THR A 88 -0.03 4.41 -7.32
CA THR A 88 -0.34 3.04 -7.79
C THR A 88 0.86 2.26 -8.34
N GLU A 89 1.90 2.95 -8.83
CA GLU A 89 3.14 2.31 -9.30
C GLU A 89 3.96 1.60 -8.21
N ASN A 90 3.69 1.90 -6.92
CA ASN A 90 4.37 1.29 -5.77
C ASN A 90 3.49 0.28 -5.02
N ASP A 91 2.23 0.13 -5.42
CA ASP A 91 1.26 -0.68 -4.66
C ASP A 91 1.70 -2.14 -4.52
N GLY A 92 2.22 -2.73 -5.59
CA GLY A 92 2.73 -4.10 -5.59
C GLY A 92 3.85 -4.31 -4.58
N ASP A 93 4.89 -3.50 -4.66
CA ASP A 93 6.05 -3.57 -3.75
C ASP A 93 5.63 -3.41 -2.27
N ILE A 94 4.65 -2.55 -2.00
CA ILE A 94 4.14 -2.34 -0.64
C ILE A 94 3.33 -3.56 -0.18
N LEU A 95 2.50 -4.15 -1.06
CA LEU A 95 1.71 -5.34 -0.74
C LEU A 95 2.57 -6.54 -0.36
N ILE A 96 3.77 -6.66 -0.92
CA ILE A 96 4.74 -7.71 -0.55
C ILE A 96 5.31 -7.46 0.86
N GLU A 97 5.61 -6.21 1.18
CA GLU A 97 6.31 -5.83 2.42
C GLU A 97 5.40 -5.83 3.66
N VAL A 98 4.07 -5.68 3.51
CA VAL A 98 3.14 -5.67 4.64
C VAL A 98 2.78 -7.08 5.10
N SER A 99 2.36 -7.23 6.38
CA SER A 99 1.85 -8.49 6.90
C SER A 99 0.55 -8.92 6.22
N ASP A 100 0.25 -10.22 6.26
CA ASP A 100 -0.96 -10.80 5.67
C ASP A 100 -2.24 -10.09 6.15
N ALA A 101 -2.30 -9.77 7.45
CA ALA A 101 -3.47 -9.09 8.02
C ALA A 101 -3.67 -7.67 7.45
N VAL A 102 -2.59 -6.94 7.19
CA VAL A 102 -2.66 -5.60 6.56
C VAL A 102 -2.93 -5.75 5.08
N ARG A 103 -2.24 -6.66 4.37
CA ARG A 103 -2.41 -6.95 2.96
C ARG A 103 -3.87 -7.24 2.60
N GLN A 104 -4.51 -8.13 3.35
CA GLN A 104 -5.93 -8.47 3.15
C GLN A 104 -6.84 -7.25 3.25
N THR A 105 -6.56 -6.31 4.16
CA THR A 105 -7.36 -5.08 4.28
C THR A 105 -7.14 -4.13 3.10
N LEU A 106 -5.92 -4.04 2.58
CA LEU A 106 -5.60 -3.21 1.41
C LEU A 106 -6.19 -3.81 0.13
N ILE A 107 -6.00 -5.12 -0.10
CA ILE A 107 -6.58 -5.84 -1.25
C ILE A 107 -8.11 -5.77 -1.26
N ALA A 108 -8.75 -5.83 -0.09
CA ALA A 108 -10.21 -5.70 0.00
C ALA A 108 -10.75 -4.32 -0.39
N ASP A 109 -9.92 -3.29 -0.33
CA ASP A 109 -10.25 -1.90 -0.71
C ASP A 109 -10.00 -1.62 -2.20
N MET A 110 -9.13 -2.41 -2.86
CA MET A 110 -8.76 -2.27 -4.27
C MET A 110 -9.76 -2.94 -5.22
N ASP A 111 -9.95 -2.34 -6.38
CA ASP A 111 -10.68 -3.00 -7.47
C ASP A 111 -9.78 -3.94 -8.30
N SER A 112 -10.41 -4.76 -9.19
CA SER A 112 -9.66 -5.73 -10.00
C SER A 112 -8.64 -5.07 -10.94
N THR A 113 -8.90 -3.85 -11.40
CA THR A 113 -7.99 -3.12 -12.30
C THR A 113 -6.77 -2.61 -11.54
N GLU A 114 -6.98 -2.11 -10.34
CA GLU A 114 -5.93 -1.67 -9.43
C GLU A 114 -5.03 -2.84 -9.02
N LEU A 115 -5.63 -3.99 -8.66
CA LEU A 115 -4.89 -5.21 -8.32
C LEU A 115 -4.05 -5.72 -9.49
N LEU A 116 -4.59 -5.73 -10.71
CA LEU A 116 -3.82 -6.11 -11.90
C LEU A 116 -2.66 -5.14 -12.17
N ALA A 117 -2.89 -3.84 -12.02
CA ALA A 117 -1.85 -2.83 -12.18
C ALA A 117 -0.74 -2.96 -11.12
N ALA A 118 -1.11 -3.24 -9.87
CA ALA A 118 -0.17 -3.45 -8.77
C ALA A 118 0.75 -4.66 -9.01
N THR A 119 0.25 -5.71 -9.68
CA THR A 119 1.02 -6.93 -9.97
C THR A 119 1.81 -6.87 -11.28
N GLU A 120 1.68 -5.84 -12.10
CA GLU A 120 2.31 -5.74 -13.44
C GLU A 120 3.85 -5.76 -13.38
N HIS A 121 4.42 -5.25 -12.29
CA HIS A 121 5.87 -5.13 -12.11
C HIS A 121 6.47 -6.19 -11.17
N LEU A 122 5.63 -7.06 -10.60
CA LEU A 122 6.06 -8.11 -9.70
C LEU A 122 6.57 -9.33 -10.46
N ASP A 123 7.59 -9.98 -9.91
CA ASP A 123 8.08 -11.25 -10.41
C ASP A 123 7.12 -12.40 -10.02
N ALA A 124 7.29 -13.56 -10.66
CA ALA A 124 6.38 -14.70 -10.49
C ALA A 124 6.36 -15.27 -9.05
N ASP A 125 7.47 -15.25 -8.35
CA ASP A 125 7.61 -15.60 -6.93
C ASP A 125 6.95 -14.58 -6.02
N GLU A 126 7.11 -13.29 -6.28
CA GLU A 126 6.44 -12.21 -5.56
C GLU A 126 4.91 -12.27 -5.71
N ILE A 127 4.42 -12.56 -6.93
CA ILE A 127 2.98 -12.79 -7.17
C ILE A 127 2.51 -14.02 -6.39
N ALA A 128 3.32 -15.09 -6.33
CA ALA A 128 2.96 -16.30 -5.58
C ALA A 128 2.80 -16.03 -4.08
N ASP A 129 3.63 -15.15 -3.50
CA ASP A 129 3.57 -14.78 -2.08
C ASP A 129 2.26 -14.06 -1.70
N ILE A 130 1.67 -13.32 -2.64
CA ILE A 130 0.40 -12.59 -2.40
C ILE A 130 -0.83 -13.30 -3.00
N ALA A 131 -0.63 -14.37 -3.77
CA ALA A 131 -1.68 -15.03 -4.55
C ALA A 131 -2.83 -15.58 -3.68
N ALA A 132 -2.52 -16.02 -2.46
CA ALA A 132 -3.54 -16.51 -1.52
C ALA A 132 -4.53 -15.43 -1.09
N ASP A 133 -4.11 -14.17 -1.09
CA ASP A 133 -4.92 -13.01 -0.71
C ASP A 133 -5.67 -12.39 -1.91
N LEU A 134 -5.26 -12.72 -3.14
CA LEU A 134 -5.89 -12.19 -4.35
C LEU A 134 -7.26 -12.84 -4.63
N PRO A 135 -8.24 -12.07 -5.12
CA PRO A 135 -9.48 -12.62 -5.65
C PRO A 135 -9.22 -13.60 -6.81
N LYS A 136 -9.96 -14.72 -6.87
CA LYS A 136 -9.76 -15.77 -7.87
C LYS A 136 -9.84 -15.29 -9.32
N ASN A 137 -10.71 -14.33 -9.61
CA ASN A 137 -10.83 -13.72 -10.94
C ASN A 137 -9.58 -12.94 -11.30
N VAL A 138 -8.99 -12.18 -10.36
CA VAL A 138 -7.75 -11.43 -10.58
C VAL A 138 -6.59 -12.39 -10.82
N LEU A 139 -6.46 -13.45 -10.02
CA LEU A 139 -5.42 -14.45 -10.22
C LEU A 139 -5.56 -15.16 -11.57
N GLN A 140 -6.79 -15.44 -12.01
CA GLN A 140 -7.04 -16.01 -13.34
C GLN A 140 -6.65 -15.04 -14.46
N ASP A 141 -7.04 -13.78 -14.37
CA ASP A 141 -6.71 -12.73 -15.33
C ASP A 141 -5.18 -12.52 -15.40
N LEU A 142 -4.49 -12.59 -14.27
CA LEU A 142 -3.02 -12.56 -14.20
C LEU A 142 -2.40 -13.72 -14.99
N LEU A 143 -2.80 -14.95 -14.69
CA LEU A 143 -2.29 -16.14 -15.37
C LEU A 143 -2.53 -16.10 -16.90
N GLU A 144 -3.65 -15.51 -17.34
CA GLU A 144 -3.95 -15.38 -18.77
C GLU A 144 -3.08 -14.31 -19.46
N ASN A 145 -2.67 -13.26 -18.74
CA ASN A 145 -1.89 -12.14 -19.27
C ASN A 145 -0.37 -12.35 -19.19
N LEU A 146 0.11 -13.24 -18.32
CA LEU A 146 1.53 -13.58 -18.21
C LEU A 146 2.02 -14.30 -19.48
N ASP A 147 3.27 -14.04 -19.85
CA ASP A 147 3.95 -14.88 -20.85
C ASP A 147 4.10 -16.33 -20.38
N ILE A 148 4.41 -17.23 -21.30
CA ILE A 148 4.44 -18.67 -21.04
C ILE A 148 5.43 -19.00 -19.89
N GLN A 149 6.59 -18.37 -19.87
CA GLN A 149 7.65 -18.68 -18.91
C GLN A 149 7.26 -18.23 -17.50
N ASN A 150 6.77 -17.01 -17.35
CA ASN A 150 6.33 -16.47 -16.06
C ASN A 150 5.08 -17.18 -15.54
N ARG A 151 4.17 -17.59 -16.44
CA ARG A 151 3.02 -18.43 -16.06
C ARG A 151 3.46 -19.78 -15.50
N GLU A 152 4.38 -20.50 -16.19
CA GLU A 152 4.89 -21.79 -15.71
C GLU A 152 5.61 -21.66 -14.36
N ARG A 153 6.33 -20.56 -14.14
CA ARG A 153 6.98 -20.23 -12.86
C ARG A 153 5.95 -20.04 -11.77
N LEU A 154 4.96 -19.18 -11.99
CA LEU A 154 3.89 -18.90 -11.03
C LEU A 154 3.08 -20.17 -10.71
N GLU A 155 2.65 -20.94 -11.72
CA GLU A 155 1.94 -22.21 -11.51
C GLU A 155 2.81 -23.21 -10.72
N SER A 156 4.12 -23.24 -10.98
CA SER A 156 5.06 -24.07 -10.23
C SER A 156 5.14 -23.61 -8.78
N ALA A 157 5.32 -22.31 -8.51
CA ALA A 157 5.38 -21.76 -7.15
C ALA A 157 4.09 -22.06 -6.36
N LEU A 158 2.92 -21.82 -6.97
CA LEU A 158 1.62 -22.11 -6.37
C LEU A 158 1.35 -23.61 -6.12
N SER A 159 2.09 -24.51 -6.79
CA SER A 159 1.96 -25.96 -6.59
C SER A 159 2.63 -26.48 -5.32
N TYR A 160 3.54 -25.70 -4.74
CA TYR A 160 4.24 -26.07 -3.51
C TYR A 160 3.43 -25.62 -2.27
N PRO A 161 3.36 -26.47 -1.23
CA PRO A 161 2.79 -26.03 0.05
C PRO A 161 3.63 -24.89 0.65
N GLU A 162 2.95 -23.93 1.26
CA GLU A 162 3.60 -22.88 2.04
C GLU A 162 4.65 -23.47 3.00
N GLU A 163 5.75 -22.76 3.24
CA GLU A 163 6.88 -23.18 4.09
C GLU A 163 7.74 -24.34 3.53
N THR A 164 7.58 -24.73 2.28
CA THR A 164 8.48 -25.71 1.66
C THR A 164 9.63 -25.03 0.94
N VAL A 165 10.77 -25.75 0.78
CA VAL A 165 11.93 -25.25 0.03
C VAL A 165 11.54 -24.91 -1.42
N GLY A 166 10.56 -25.62 -2.00
CA GLY A 166 10.05 -25.35 -3.35
C GLY A 166 9.36 -23.99 -3.47
N ALA A 167 8.62 -23.56 -2.45
CA ALA A 167 7.98 -22.25 -2.43
C ALA A 167 8.99 -21.10 -2.24
N LEU A 168 10.16 -21.37 -1.67
CA LEU A 168 11.23 -20.39 -1.44
C LEU A 168 12.28 -20.37 -2.57
N MET A 169 12.08 -21.13 -3.66
CA MET A 169 13.02 -21.13 -4.77
C MET A 169 12.81 -19.90 -5.65
N ASP A 170 13.86 -19.10 -5.78
CA ASP A 170 13.97 -18.08 -6.81
C ASP A 170 14.33 -18.76 -8.15
N PHE A 171 13.49 -18.60 -9.17
CA PHE A 171 13.67 -19.19 -10.50
C PHE A 171 14.56 -18.34 -11.42
N ASP A 172 15.00 -17.17 -11.00
CA ASP A 172 15.87 -16.28 -11.77
C ASP A 172 17.37 -16.47 -11.53
N VAL A 173 17.77 -17.52 -10.81
CA VAL A 173 19.19 -17.86 -10.63
C VAL A 173 19.73 -18.45 -11.92
N VAL A 174 20.51 -17.69 -12.66
CA VAL A 174 21.27 -18.09 -13.84
C VAL A 174 22.64 -18.63 -13.42
#